data_66b6fc199e207c66ee0ddc5df14ecc9a
#
_entry.id   66b6fc199e207c66ee0ddc5df14ecc9a
#
_cell.length_a   1.000
_cell.length_b   1.000
_cell.length_c   1.000
_cell.angle_alpha   90.00
_cell.angle_beta   90.00
_cell.angle_gamma   90.00
#
_symmetry.space_group_name_H-M   'P 1'
#
loop_
_entity.id
_entity.type
_entity.pdbx_description
1 polymer ?
#
loop_
_entity_poly.entity_id
_entity_poly.type
_entity_poly.pdbx_seq_one_letter_code
_entity_poly.pdbx_strand_id
1 'polypeptide(L)'
;GNPPAGSSLDTWDPTGPLIAPAVEHLDPELVRLLEYLIEHRGSDLHLTVDVPPAARIDGTLLPIAGEAPLSQETIRRLLRSTLTDELWHLFQTDRQVDYSVALSDDARFRVNAFHLRGYPAAVFRAIQSYIPSLEELGVPQGVQRVMNFPYGLVLFVGPTGSGKSTTQAALISKIATSRPCHILTIEDP
;
A
#
# COMPACT_ATOMS: atom_id res chain seq x y z
N GLY A 1 -5.05 -44.92 9.73
CA GLY A 1 -4.12 -43.86 9.37
C GLY A 1 -4.87 -42.62 8.95
N ASN A 2 -4.79 -41.56 9.78
CA ASN A 2 -5.32 -40.25 9.46
C ASN A 2 -4.47 -39.61 8.37
N PRO A 3 -5.05 -38.92 7.36
CA PRO A 3 -4.25 -38.08 6.46
C PRO A 3 -3.81 -36.80 7.17
N PRO A 4 -2.65 -36.23 6.79
CA PRO A 4 -2.14 -35.03 7.42
C PRO A 4 -3.04 -33.83 7.11
N ALA A 5 -3.35 -33.06 8.15
CA ALA A 5 -4.01 -31.78 8.08
C ALA A 5 -3.06 -30.72 7.50
N GLY A 6 -3.60 -29.83 6.69
CA GLY A 6 -3.05 -28.50 6.43
C GLY A 6 -2.45 -28.32 5.06
N SER A 7 -3.27 -28.02 4.07
CA SER A 7 -2.93 -27.07 3.04
C SER A 7 -3.90 -25.90 3.19
N SER A 8 -3.42 -24.80 3.70
CA SER A 8 -4.08 -23.51 3.55
C SER A 8 -4.30 -23.31 2.06
N LEU A 9 -5.55 -23.34 1.65
CA LEU A 9 -5.96 -22.89 0.34
C LEU A 9 -5.75 -21.36 0.34
N ASP A 10 -4.59 -20.96 -0.16
CA ASP A 10 -4.39 -19.60 -0.62
C ASP A 10 -5.52 -19.32 -1.61
N THR A 11 -6.44 -18.47 -1.22
CA THR A 11 -7.51 -17.99 -2.08
C THR A 11 -6.86 -17.12 -3.15
N TRP A 12 -6.53 -17.74 -4.28
CA TRP A 12 -6.09 -17.03 -5.47
C TRP A 12 -7.19 -16.07 -5.92
N ASP A 13 -6.93 -14.77 -5.79
CA ASP A 13 -7.75 -13.71 -6.35
C ASP A 13 -7.21 -13.33 -7.73
N PRO A 14 -7.90 -13.70 -8.82
CA PRO A 14 -7.42 -13.38 -10.18
C PRO A 14 -7.47 -11.90 -10.53
N THR A 15 -8.09 -11.06 -9.68
CA THR A 15 -8.26 -9.62 -9.90
C THR A 15 -7.38 -8.76 -8.96
N GLY A 16 -6.75 -9.38 -7.96
CA GLY A 16 -5.83 -8.72 -7.04
C GLY A 16 -4.44 -8.51 -7.66
N PRO A 17 -3.67 -7.51 -7.19
CA PRO A 17 -2.29 -7.35 -7.62
C PRO A 17 -1.49 -8.59 -7.24
N LEU A 18 -0.62 -9.07 -8.15
CA LEU A 18 0.30 -10.16 -7.88
C LEU A 18 1.14 -9.81 -6.64
N ILE A 19 1.04 -10.61 -5.58
CA ILE A 19 1.86 -10.44 -4.38
C ILE A 19 3.25 -10.94 -4.74
N ALA A 20 4.21 -10.04 -4.86
CA ALA A 20 5.60 -10.46 -4.90
C ALA A 20 5.93 -11.12 -3.55
N PRO A 21 6.54 -12.32 -3.53
CA PRO A 21 7.02 -12.89 -2.29
C PRO A 21 7.94 -11.89 -1.60
N ALA A 22 8.02 -11.96 -0.26
CA ALA A 22 8.92 -11.10 0.51
C ALA A 22 10.30 -11.12 -0.13
N VAL A 23 10.70 -10.01 -0.72
CA VAL A 23 12.00 -9.93 -1.40
C VAL A 23 13.03 -9.78 -0.29
N GLU A 24 13.83 -10.82 -0.10
CA GLU A 24 14.78 -10.89 1.01
C GLU A 24 15.79 -9.75 1.03
N HIS A 25 15.99 -9.04 -0.11
CA HIS A 25 16.94 -7.92 -0.20
C HIS A 25 16.48 -6.87 -1.20
N LEU A 26 15.71 -5.88 -0.71
CA LEU A 26 15.46 -4.67 -1.49
C LEU A 26 16.75 -3.87 -1.68
N ASP A 27 16.86 -3.20 -2.81
CA ASP A 27 17.99 -2.29 -3.06
C ASP A 27 18.03 -1.19 -2.00
N PRO A 28 19.20 -0.93 -1.34
CA PRO A 28 19.30 0.07 -0.28
C PRO A 28 18.89 1.49 -0.70
N GLU A 29 19.08 1.86 -1.96
CA GLU A 29 18.64 3.15 -2.48
C GLU A 29 17.11 3.22 -2.55
N LEU A 30 16.45 2.14 -2.99
CA LEU A 30 15.00 2.06 -2.98
C LEU A 30 14.44 2.10 -1.55
N VAL A 31 15.04 1.35 -0.62
CA VAL A 31 14.65 1.36 0.79
C VAL A 31 14.64 2.79 1.33
N ARG A 32 15.74 3.52 1.14
CA ARG A 32 15.88 4.91 1.58
C ARG A 32 14.81 5.84 0.99
N LEU A 33 14.48 5.67 -0.30
CA LEU A 33 13.43 6.47 -0.96
C LEU A 33 12.03 6.14 -0.44
N LEU A 34 11.75 4.87 -0.14
CA LEU A 34 10.48 4.43 0.43
C LEU A 34 10.35 4.86 1.91
N GLU A 35 11.42 4.80 2.69
CA GLU A 35 11.47 5.33 4.05
C GLU A 35 11.21 6.84 4.06
N TYR A 36 11.84 7.60 3.16
CA TYR A 36 11.55 9.03 2.99
C TYR A 36 10.06 9.29 2.74
N LEU A 37 9.43 8.48 1.86
CA LEU A 37 8.00 8.62 1.58
C LEU A 37 7.14 8.41 2.84
N ILE A 38 7.47 7.39 3.65
CA ILE A 38 6.76 7.08 4.90
C ILE A 38 6.96 8.20 5.93
N GLU A 39 8.19 8.63 6.17
CA GLU A 39 8.53 9.69 7.14
C GLU A 39 7.79 10.99 6.85
N HIS A 40 7.62 11.32 5.57
CA HIS A 40 6.92 12.53 5.13
C HIS A 40 5.42 12.30 4.88
N ARG A 41 4.88 11.14 5.27
CA ARG A 41 3.46 10.77 5.05
C ARG A 41 3.02 10.92 3.60
N GLY A 42 3.92 10.66 2.67
CA GLY A 42 3.66 10.73 1.25
C GLY A 42 2.79 9.57 0.76
N SER A 43 2.05 9.80 -0.31
CA SER A 43 1.18 8.78 -0.92
C SER A 43 1.84 7.99 -2.03
N ASP A 44 2.68 8.63 -2.84
CA ASP A 44 3.28 8.02 -4.03
C ASP A 44 4.75 8.42 -4.18
N LEU A 45 5.60 7.47 -4.55
CA LEU A 45 6.96 7.69 -5.04
C LEU A 45 7.00 7.41 -6.54
N HIS A 46 7.48 8.36 -7.31
CA HIS A 46 7.61 8.26 -8.76
C HIS A 46 9.08 8.14 -9.15
N LEU A 47 9.40 7.12 -9.94
CA LEU A 47 10.72 6.88 -10.53
C LEU A 47 10.59 6.99 -12.06
N THR A 48 11.27 7.97 -12.64
CA THR A 48 11.27 8.23 -14.08
C THR A 48 12.69 8.58 -14.54
N VAL A 49 13.06 8.14 -15.74
CA VAL A 49 14.39 8.40 -16.32
C VAL A 49 14.60 9.91 -16.53
N ASP A 50 15.84 10.37 -16.33
CA ASP A 50 16.32 11.75 -16.53
C ASP A 50 15.68 12.81 -15.61
N VAL A 51 14.94 12.38 -14.56
CA VAL A 51 14.44 13.27 -13.51
C VAL A 51 14.76 12.70 -12.13
N PRO A 52 14.90 13.56 -11.10
CA PRO A 52 15.05 13.07 -9.73
C PRO A 52 13.83 12.26 -9.28
N PRO A 53 13.99 11.31 -8.34
CA PRO A 53 12.86 10.68 -7.68
C PRO A 53 11.91 11.75 -7.13
N ALA A 54 10.62 11.57 -7.29
CA ALA A 54 9.60 12.52 -6.83
C ALA A 54 8.62 11.85 -5.89
N ALA A 55 8.30 12.52 -4.78
CA ALA A 55 7.34 12.07 -3.79
C ALA A 55 6.08 12.95 -3.85
N ARG A 56 4.91 12.33 -3.73
CA ARG A 56 3.66 13.04 -3.54
C ARG A 56 3.38 13.20 -2.06
N ILE A 57 3.46 14.43 -1.58
CA ILE A 57 3.24 14.81 -0.18
C ILE A 57 2.11 15.83 -0.15
N ASP A 58 1.10 15.64 0.68
CA ASP A 58 -0.10 16.49 0.77
C ASP A 58 -0.73 16.81 -0.59
N GLY A 59 -0.79 15.80 -1.46
CA GLY A 59 -1.35 15.90 -2.81
C GLY A 59 -0.42 16.53 -3.86
N THR A 60 0.69 17.14 -3.47
CA THR A 60 1.63 17.79 -4.37
C THR A 60 2.81 16.86 -4.70
N LEU A 61 3.10 16.68 -5.99
CA LEU A 61 4.25 15.90 -6.44
C LEU A 61 5.48 16.79 -6.53
N LEU A 62 6.49 16.50 -5.71
CA LEU A 62 7.73 17.27 -5.62
C LEU A 62 8.96 16.35 -5.78
N PRO A 63 10.02 16.82 -6.46
CA PRO A 63 11.31 16.12 -6.45
C PRO A 63 11.84 15.99 -5.01
N ILE A 64 12.43 14.86 -4.68
CA ILE A 64 13.09 14.66 -3.40
C ILE A 64 14.39 15.49 -3.39
N ALA A 65 14.51 16.35 -2.40
CA ALA A 65 15.64 17.26 -2.31
C ALA A 65 16.98 16.51 -2.15
N GLY A 66 17.98 16.93 -2.92
CA GLY A 66 19.32 16.33 -2.89
C GLY A 66 19.48 15.08 -3.75
N GLU A 67 18.41 14.56 -4.36
CA GLU A 67 18.49 13.43 -5.27
C GLU A 67 18.90 13.88 -6.69
N ALA A 68 19.74 13.06 -7.33
CA ALA A 68 20.13 13.26 -8.73
C ALA A 68 19.07 12.66 -9.69
N PRO A 69 19.02 13.11 -10.95
CA PRO A 69 18.22 12.44 -11.98
C PRO A 69 18.58 10.97 -12.12
N LEU A 70 17.55 10.11 -12.22
CA LEU A 70 17.72 8.67 -12.31
C LEU A 70 18.12 8.24 -13.72
N SER A 71 19.14 7.39 -13.82
CA SER A 71 19.45 6.71 -15.07
C SER A 71 18.49 5.55 -15.33
N GLN A 72 18.37 5.13 -16.59
CA GLN A 72 17.64 3.92 -16.95
C GLN A 72 18.17 2.69 -16.22
N GLU A 73 19.48 2.60 -16.05
CA GLU A 73 20.15 1.49 -15.36
C GLU A 73 19.82 1.48 -13.88
N THR A 74 19.80 2.64 -13.23
CA THR A 74 19.37 2.78 -11.83
C THR A 74 17.95 2.29 -11.66
N ILE A 75 16.98 2.76 -12.46
CA ILE A 75 15.58 2.33 -12.33
C ILE A 75 15.45 0.81 -12.57
N ARG A 76 16.16 0.25 -13.55
CA ARG A 76 16.14 -1.20 -13.78
C ARG A 76 16.67 -1.98 -12.56
N ARG A 77 17.75 -1.52 -11.94
CA ARG A 77 18.33 -2.12 -10.74
C ARG A 77 17.35 -2.06 -9.57
N LEU A 78 16.75 -0.89 -9.32
CA LEU A 78 15.75 -0.72 -8.26
C LEU A 78 14.54 -1.64 -8.47
N LEU A 79 13.98 -1.69 -9.68
CA LEU A 79 12.84 -2.56 -10.00
C LEU A 79 13.22 -4.04 -9.92
N ARG A 80 14.43 -4.42 -10.36
CA ARG A 80 14.87 -5.80 -10.28
C ARG A 80 14.94 -6.34 -8.85
N SER A 81 15.21 -5.48 -7.88
CA SER A 81 15.22 -5.84 -6.46
C SER A 81 13.82 -6.10 -5.88
N THR A 82 12.76 -5.71 -6.57
CA THR A 82 11.37 -5.87 -6.12
C THR A 82 10.60 -6.94 -6.90
N LEU A 83 11.15 -7.44 -8.00
CA LEU A 83 10.46 -8.35 -8.92
C LEU A 83 11.04 -9.76 -8.83
N THR A 84 10.16 -10.76 -8.78
CA THR A 84 10.55 -12.16 -9.05
C THR A 84 10.99 -12.32 -10.50
N ASP A 85 11.62 -13.44 -10.83
CA ASP A 85 12.02 -13.73 -12.22
C ASP A 85 10.81 -13.77 -13.17
N GLU A 86 9.68 -14.28 -12.71
CA GLU A 86 8.42 -14.33 -13.47
C GLU A 86 7.86 -12.93 -13.74
N LEU A 87 7.76 -12.10 -12.70
CA LEU A 87 7.28 -10.72 -12.83
C LEU A 87 8.23 -9.85 -13.65
N TRP A 88 9.54 -10.11 -13.53
CA TRP A 88 10.54 -9.46 -14.36
C TRP A 88 10.36 -9.82 -15.83
N HIS A 89 10.09 -11.10 -16.14
CA HIS A 89 9.81 -11.52 -17.50
C HIS A 89 8.56 -10.84 -18.07
N LEU A 90 7.47 -10.80 -17.30
CA LEU A 90 6.25 -10.06 -17.68
C LEU A 90 6.53 -8.58 -17.94
N PHE A 91 7.29 -7.93 -17.05
CA PHE A 91 7.68 -6.53 -17.25
C PHE A 91 8.46 -6.30 -18.54
N GLN A 92 9.29 -7.26 -18.96
CA GLN A 92 10.04 -7.17 -20.22
C GLN A 92 9.15 -7.39 -21.45
N THR A 93 8.18 -8.31 -21.39
CA THR A 93 7.30 -8.68 -22.51
C THR A 93 6.12 -7.75 -22.64
N ASP A 94 5.36 -7.55 -21.57
CA ASP A 94 4.09 -6.82 -21.56
C ASP A 94 4.27 -5.32 -21.35
N ARG A 95 5.53 -4.92 -21.02
CA ARG A 95 5.88 -3.53 -20.79
C ARG A 95 5.21 -2.87 -19.58
N GLN A 96 4.48 -3.63 -18.80
CA GLN A 96 3.81 -3.19 -17.60
C GLN A 96 3.59 -4.37 -16.66
N VAL A 97 3.67 -4.13 -15.35
CA VAL A 97 3.30 -5.09 -14.31
C VAL A 97 2.84 -4.35 -13.07
N ASP A 98 1.75 -4.85 -12.47
CA ASP A 98 1.22 -4.41 -11.17
C ASP A 98 1.49 -5.49 -10.13
N TYR A 99 2.07 -5.08 -9.00
CA TYR A 99 2.39 -6.00 -7.91
C TYR A 99 2.45 -5.23 -6.58
N SER A 100 2.63 -5.94 -5.49
CA SER A 100 2.87 -5.31 -4.18
C SER A 100 4.21 -5.74 -3.61
N VAL A 101 4.84 -4.84 -2.87
CA VAL A 101 6.10 -5.08 -2.16
C VAL A 101 5.95 -4.64 -0.71
N ALA A 102 6.50 -5.42 0.22
CA ALA A 102 6.58 -5.08 1.63
C ALA A 102 7.99 -4.58 1.95
N LEU A 103 8.09 -3.43 2.58
CA LEU A 103 9.34 -2.93 3.17
C LEU A 103 9.50 -3.46 4.60
N SER A 104 8.38 -3.61 5.31
CA SER A 104 8.25 -4.21 6.64
C SER A 104 6.84 -4.78 6.81
N ASP A 105 6.54 -5.37 7.97
CA ASP A 105 5.19 -5.87 8.28
C ASP A 105 4.14 -4.77 8.23
N ASP A 106 4.52 -3.54 8.58
CA ASP A 106 3.63 -2.37 8.65
C ASP A 106 3.71 -1.46 7.43
N ALA A 107 4.66 -1.69 6.53
CA ALA A 107 4.93 -0.82 5.38
C ALA A 107 4.86 -1.59 4.07
N ARG A 108 3.75 -1.45 3.36
CA ARG A 108 3.50 -2.09 2.08
C ARG A 108 3.22 -1.06 1.00
N PHE A 109 3.59 -1.41 -0.23
CA PHE A 109 3.41 -0.56 -1.40
C PHE A 109 2.77 -1.36 -2.53
N ARG A 110 1.77 -0.77 -3.19
CA ARG A 110 1.35 -1.20 -4.51
C ARG A 110 2.26 -0.56 -5.54
N VAL A 111 2.78 -1.35 -6.43
CA VAL A 111 3.73 -0.89 -7.45
C VAL A 111 3.14 -1.09 -8.82
N ASN A 112 3.11 -0.03 -9.61
CA ASN A 112 2.92 -0.11 -11.05
C ASN A 112 4.26 0.20 -11.71
N ALA A 113 4.89 -0.82 -12.30
CA ALA A 113 6.09 -0.66 -13.12
C ALA A 113 5.71 -0.74 -14.60
N PHE A 114 6.17 0.22 -15.40
CA PHE A 114 5.79 0.35 -16.79
C PHE A 114 6.92 0.94 -17.63
N HIS A 115 6.73 0.92 -18.97
CA HIS A 115 7.63 1.60 -19.87
C HIS A 115 7.00 2.91 -20.37
N LEU A 116 7.67 4.02 -20.09
CA LEU A 116 7.31 5.35 -20.58
C LEU A 116 8.24 5.72 -21.73
N ARG A 117 7.71 5.85 -22.95
CA ARG A 117 8.50 6.15 -24.16
C ARG A 117 9.67 5.16 -24.39
N GLY A 118 9.49 3.90 -23.98
CA GLY A 118 10.50 2.86 -24.10
C GLY A 118 11.47 2.74 -22.93
N TYR A 119 11.43 3.65 -21.97
CA TYR A 119 12.26 3.64 -20.76
C TYR A 119 11.46 3.11 -19.55
N PRO A 120 12.12 2.41 -18.61
CA PRO A 120 11.46 1.93 -17.41
C PRO A 120 11.05 3.11 -16.51
N ALA A 121 9.89 2.98 -15.93
CA ALA A 121 9.37 3.91 -14.93
C ALA A 121 8.56 3.13 -13.89
N ALA A 122 8.35 3.70 -12.72
CA ALA A 122 7.51 3.08 -11.70
C ALA A 122 6.84 4.10 -10.80
N VAL A 123 5.69 3.70 -10.26
CA VAL A 123 5.00 4.40 -9.18
C VAL A 123 4.80 3.42 -8.03
N PHE A 124 5.31 3.77 -6.86
CA PHE A 124 5.07 3.06 -5.61
C PHE A 124 4.04 3.83 -4.81
N ARG A 125 2.87 3.24 -4.61
CA ARG A 125 1.80 3.80 -3.78
C ARG A 125 1.83 3.18 -2.40
N ALA A 126 1.98 4.01 -1.38
CA ALA A 126 1.94 3.55 0.00
C ALA A 126 0.54 3.00 0.33
N ILE A 127 0.48 1.75 0.78
CA ILE A 127 -0.73 1.16 1.36
C ILE A 127 -0.69 1.53 2.84
N GLN A 128 -1.56 2.44 3.24
CA GLN A 128 -1.62 2.86 4.63
C GLN A 128 -2.13 1.69 5.48
N SER A 129 -1.21 1.04 6.19
CA SER A 129 -1.56 0.02 7.21
C SER A 129 -1.95 0.65 8.53
N TYR A 130 -1.64 1.95 8.73
CA TYR A 130 -1.98 2.68 9.94
C TYR A 130 -3.43 3.16 9.90
N ILE A 131 -4.22 2.67 10.83
CA ILE A 131 -5.58 3.16 11.10
C ILE A 131 -5.47 4.17 12.24
N PRO A 132 -5.69 5.49 11.98
CA PRO A 132 -5.66 6.48 13.04
C PRO A 132 -6.69 6.17 14.13
N SER A 133 -6.38 6.47 15.37
CA SER A 133 -7.35 6.35 16.46
C SER A 133 -8.50 7.35 16.31
N LEU A 134 -9.63 7.06 16.95
CA LEU A 134 -10.78 7.99 16.94
C LEU A 134 -10.44 9.35 17.57
N GLU A 135 -9.51 9.35 18.51
CA GLU A 135 -8.99 10.53 19.18
C GLU A 135 -8.16 11.39 18.23
N GLU A 136 -7.25 10.79 17.46
CA GLU A 136 -6.44 11.47 16.42
C GLU A 136 -7.31 12.04 15.29
N LEU A 137 -8.40 11.34 14.96
CA LEU A 137 -9.38 11.82 13.97
C LEU A 137 -10.29 12.92 14.52
N GLY A 138 -10.20 13.26 15.81
CA GLY A 138 -11.06 14.24 16.44
C GLY A 138 -12.54 13.81 16.52
N VAL A 139 -12.83 12.50 16.47
CA VAL A 139 -14.19 11.98 16.48
C VAL A 139 -14.83 12.23 17.86
N PRO A 140 -15.96 12.96 17.94
CA PRO A 140 -16.60 13.27 19.20
C PRO A 140 -16.99 11.99 19.98
N GLN A 141 -16.86 12.04 21.32
CA GLN A 141 -17.23 10.89 22.18
C GLN A 141 -18.67 10.41 21.99
N GLY A 142 -19.59 11.32 21.61
CA GLY A 142 -20.97 10.96 21.30
C GLY A 142 -21.08 9.97 20.12
N VAL A 143 -20.23 10.11 19.11
CA VAL A 143 -20.18 9.20 17.97
C VAL A 143 -19.58 7.84 18.38
N GLN A 144 -18.63 7.83 19.30
CA GLN A 144 -18.01 6.59 19.79
C GLN A 144 -19.02 5.67 20.51
N ARG A 145 -20.18 6.20 20.99
CA ARG A 145 -21.22 5.40 21.63
C ARG A 145 -21.83 4.33 20.72
N VAL A 146 -21.74 4.51 19.38
CA VAL A 146 -22.24 3.53 18.41
C VAL A 146 -21.58 2.16 18.57
N MET A 147 -20.35 2.13 19.07
CA MET A 147 -19.60 0.87 19.32
C MET A 147 -20.28 -0.01 20.38
N ASN A 148 -21.11 0.56 21.24
CA ASN A 148 -21.81 -0.16 22.31
C ASN A 148 -23.23 -0.58 21.93
N PHE A 149 -23.69 -0.27 20.72
CA PHE A 149 -25.00 -0.67 20.27
C PHE A 149 -25.04 -2.20 20.07
N PRO A 150 -26.03 -2.89 20.65
CA PRO A 150 -26.14 -4.34 20.49
C PRO A 150 -26.65 -4.74 19.11
N TYR A 151 -27.37 -3.84 18.41
CA TYR A 151 -27.93 -4.01 17.07
C TYR A 151 -28.25 -2.64 16.47
N GLY A 152 -28.43 -2.59 15.17
CA GLY A 152 -28.84 -1.38 14.46
C GLY A 152 -28.05 -1.17 13.18
N LEU A 153 -28.25 -0.03 12.55
CA LEU A 153 -27.57 0.42 11.36
C LEU A 153 -26.91 1.78 11.64
N VAL A 154 -25.66 1.92 11.29
CA VAL A 154 -24.92 3.18 11.36
C VAL A 154 -24.49 3.57 9.95
N LEU A 155 -24.85 4.77 9.51
CA LEU A 155 -24.52 5.29 8.19
C LEU A 155 -23.48 6.41 8.30
N PHE A 156 -22.40 6.30 7.51
CA PHE A 156 -21.43 7.36 7.31
C PHE A 156 -21.69 8.03 5.97
N VAL A 157 -22.11 9.28 5.98
CA VAL A 157 -22.52 10.02 4.79
C VAL A 157 -21.64 11.25 4.60
N GLY A 158 -21.25 11.51 3.37
CA GLY A 158 -20.44 12.67 3.00
C GLY A 158 -19.77 12.51 1.64
N PRO A 159 -19.18 13.56 1.08
CA PRO A 159 -18.47 13.51 -0.20
C PRO A 159 -17.23 12.62 -0.14
N THR A 160 -16.66 12.29 -1.31
CA THR A 160 -15.39 11.60 -1.41
C THR A 160 -14.29 12.41 -0.70
N GLY A 161 -13.40 11.73 0.03
CA GLY A 161 -12.31 12.38 0.79
C GLY A 161 -12.73 12.99 2.14
N SER A 162 -14.00 12.88 2.56
CA SER A 162 -14.46 13.42 3.85
C SER A 162 -14.11 12.56 5.08
N GLY A 163 -13.31 11.51 4.93
CA GLY A 163 -12.87 10.65 6.03
C GLY A 163 -13.85 9.55 6.43
N LYS A 164 -14.89 9.24 5.63
CA LYS A 164 -15.87 8.19 5.94
C LYS A 164 -15.23 6.84 6.21
N SER A 165 -14.47 6.32 5.26
CA SER A 165 -13.81 5.01 5.35
C SER A 165 -12.77 4.98 6.46
N THR A 166 -12.01 6.06 6.64
CA THR A 166 -11.03 6.20 7.72
C THR A 166 -11.69 6.15 9.10
N THR A 167 -12.82 6.84 9.28
CA THR A 167 -13.58 6.82 10.55
C THR A 167 -14.22 5.45 10.80
N GLN A 168 -14.74 4.79 9.76
CA GLN A 168 -15.25 3.42 9.86
C GLN A 168 -14.14 2.45 10.28
N ALA A 169 -12.97 2.50 9.63
CA ALA A 169 -11.83 1.66 9.97
C ALA A 169 -11.38 1.88 11.42
N ALA A 170 -11.31 3.13 11.88
CA ALA A 170 -10.97 3.47 13.26
C ALA A 170 -11.98 2.92 14.29
N LEU A 171 -13.29 3.00 13.98
CA LEU A 171 -14.34 2.42 14.83
C LEU A 171 -14.25 0.90 14.86
N ILE A 172 -14.07 0.24 13.72
CA ILE A 172 -13.92 -1.21 13.61
C ILE A 172 -12.69 -1.67 14.40
N SER A 173 -11.55 -1.01 14.23
CA SER A 173 -10.31 -1.29 14.96
C SER A 173 -10.52 -1.19 16.48
N LYS A 174 -11.19 -0.13 16.93
CA LYS A 174 -11.48 0.05 18.36
C LYS A 174 -12.45 -1.00 18.91
N ILE A 175 -13.45 -1.43 18.13
CA ILE A 175 -14.34 -2.53 18.49
C ILE A 175 -13.54 -3.84 18.62
N ALA A 176 -12.71 -4.16 17.62
CA ALA A 176 -11.92 -5.38 17.59
C ALA A 176 -10.95 -5.50 18.80
N THR A 177 -10.39 -4.37 19.26
CA THR A 177 -9.48 -4.31 20.38
C THR A 177 -10.19 -4.23 21.74
N SER A 178 -11.46 -3.78 21.79
CA SER A 178 -12.21 -3.58 23.04
C SER A 178 -12.97 -4.81 23.53
N ARG A 179 -13.32 -5.73 22.63
CA ARG A 179 -14.09 -6.94 22.97
C ARG A 179 -13.85 -8.07 21.97
N PRO A 180 -13.87 -9.34 22.38
CA PRO A 180 -13.83 -10.46 21.46
C PRO A 180 -15.14 -10.51 20.65
N CYS A 181 -15.03 -10.31 19.35
CA CYS A 181 -16.17 -10.37 18.41
C CYS A 181 -15.68 -10.80 17.03
N HIS A 182 -16.59 -11.39 16.25
CA HIS A 182 -16.36 -11.66 14.85
C HIS A 182 -16.80 -10.43 14.04
N ILE A 183 -15.90 -9.89 13.23
CA ILE A 183 -16.16 -8.73 12.36
C ILE A 183 -16.06 -9.21 10.92
N LEU A 184 -17.09 -8.93 10.12
CA LEU A 184 -17.11 -9.17 8.68
C LEU A 184 -17.19 -7.83 7.97
N THR A 185 -16.23 -7.55 7.06
CA THR A 185 -16.26 -6.39 6.17
C THR A 185 -16.58 -6.84 4.75
N ILE A 186 -17.34 -6.01 4.03
CA ILE A 186 -17.59 -6.15 2.60
C ILE A 186 -17.26 -4.79 2.01
N GLU A 187 -16.20 -4.75 1.21
CA GLU A 187 -15.65 -3.51 0.68
C GLU A 187 -15.58 -3.57 -0.83
N ASP A 188 -15.75 -2.43 -1.47
CA ASP A 188 -15.54 -2.27 -2.91
C ASP A 188 -14.03 -1.98 -3.12
N PRO A 189 -13.31 -2.74 -3.96
CA PRO A 189 -11.86 -2.64 -4.14
C PRO A 189 -11.39 -1.30 -4.76
#